data_8a2f2255777335a08f5c5b4009953aa7
#
_entry.id   8a2f2255777335a08f5c5b4009953aa7
#
_cell.length_a   1.000
_cell.length_b   1.000
_cell.length_c   1.000
_cell.angle_alpha   90.00
_cell.angle_beta   90.00
_cell.angle_gamma   90.00
#
_symmetry.space_group_name_H-M   'P 1'
#
loop_
_entity.id
_entity.type
_entity.pdbx_description
1 polymer ?
#
loop_
_entity_poly.entity_id
_entity_poly.type
_entity_poly.pdbx_seq_one_letter_code
_entity_poly.pdbx_strand_id
1 'polypeptide(L)'
;MDDDRWVKKVDDLRRQGLIHALGISINRWEPWNGVRAVESGLVDSVQVIYNIFDQDPEDQLFPACAAKDVAVIARVPFDEGTLTGALTLESKWPAGDWRNSYFVAENLKASVARAEALRPLIPSGMSMPEMALRFILNNPTVSTIIPGMRRVKHVEANVAACNAGPLPGELFAKLRPHRWDRKPTRWSQ
;
A
#
# COMPACT_ATOMS: atom_id res chain seq x y z
N MET A 1 -9.18 -11.72 -17.95
CA MET A 1 -9.47 -10.56 -18.82
C MET A 1 -9.85 -11.01 -20.24
N ASP A 2 -10.51 -12.16 -20.35
CA ASP A 2 -10.85 -12.72 -21.68
C ASP A 2 -12.26 -12.33 -22.14
N ASP A 3 -12.92 -11.42 -21.44
CA ASP A 3 -14.26 -10.93 -21.75
C ASP A 3 -14.21 -9.43 -22.07
N ASP A 4 -14.29 -9.08 -23.34
CA ASP A 4 -14.19 -7.69 -23.81
C ASP A 4 -15.49 -6.88 -23.62
N ARG A 5 -16.54 -7.47 -23.04
CA ARG A 5 -17.82 -6.78 -22.82
C ARG A 5 -17.68 -5.56 -21.90
N TRP A 6 -16.86 -5.67 -20.89
CA TRP A 6 -16.60 -4.54 -19.97
C TRP A 6 -15.87 -3.38 -20.64
N VAL A 7 -14.95 -3.66 -21.57
CA VAL A 7 -14.19 -2.65 -22.32
C VAL A 7 -15.18 -1.77 -23.11
N LYS A 8 -16.08 -2.40 -23.90
CA LYS A 8 -17.10 -1.67 -24.64
C LYS A 8 -17.98 -0.82 -23.73
N LYS A 9 -18.35 -1.35 -22.56
CA LYS A 9 -19.17 -0.62 -21.60
C LYS A 9 -18.45 0.59 -21.00
N VAL A 10 -17.17 0.46 -20.70
CA VAL A 10 -16.33 1.57 -20.21
C VAL A 10 -16.23 2.65 -21.28
N ASP A 11 -15.97 2.28 -22.53
CA ASP A 11 -15.91 3.24 -23.64
C ASP A 11 -17.23 3.97 -23.87
N ASP A 12 -18.36 3.26 -23.72
CA ASP A 12 -19.68 3.88 -23.78
C ASP A 12 -19.89 4.91 -22.66
N LEU A 13 -19.48 4.59 -21.44
CA LEU A 13 -19.60 5.49 -20.30
C LEU A 13 -18.68 6.72 -20.45
N ARG A 14 -17.48 6.55 -20.97
CA ARG A 14 -16.57 7.66 -21.29
C ARG A 14 -17.16 8.58 -22.37
N ARG A 15 -17.69 8.01 -23.47
CA ARG A 15 -18.33 8.78 -24.54
C ARG A 15 -19.55 9.58 -24.08
N GLN A 16 -20.28 9.05 -23.10
CA GLN A 16 -21.42 9.75 -22.49
C GLN A 16 -21.00 10.80 -21.44
N GLY A 17 -19.69 10.92 -21.13
CA GLY A 17 -19.18 11.82 -20.10
C GLY A 17 -19.55 11.41 -18.67
N LEU A 18 -19.99 10.16 -18.45
CA LEU A 18 -20.39 9.65 -17.14
C LEU A 18 -19.19 9.24 -16.27
N ILE A 19 -18.09 8.89 -16.90
CA ILE A 19 -16.80 8.66 -16.24
C ILE A 19 -15.68 9.31 -17.05
N HIS A 20 -14.62 9.74 -16.35
CA HIS A 20 -13.42 10.30 -16.97
C HIS A 20 -12.27 9.29 -16.95
N ALA A 21 -12.14 8.53 -15.88
CA ALA A 21 -11.03 7.62 -15.66
C ALA A 21 -11.53 6.28 -15.11
N LEU A 22 -10.77 5.21 -15.39
CA LEU A 22 -10.98 3.87 -14.88
C LEU A 22 -9.76 3.45 -14.05
N GLY A 23 -9.99 3.02 -12.81
CA GLY A 23 -8.96 2.40 -11.99
C GLY A 23 -9.27 0.94 -11.69
N ILE A 24 -8.24 0.17 -11.42
CA ILE A 24 -8.36 -1.20 -10.94
C ILE A 24 -7.70 -1.38 -9.58
N SER A 25 -8.25 -2.28 -8.76
CA SER A 25 -7.64 -2.69 -7.50
C SER A 25 -6.90 -4.01 -7.71
N ILE A 26 -5.64 -4.04 -7.30
CA ILE A 26 -4.77 -5.21 -7.47
C ILE A 26 -4.93 -6.14 -6.26
N ASN A 27 -4.84 -7.45 -6.49
CA ASN A 27 -4.90 -8.45 -5.45
C ASN A 27 -3.79 -8.28 -4.42
N ARG A 28 -4.05 -8.72 -3.20
CA ARG A 28 -3.07 -8.71 -2.11
C ARG A 28 -1.88 -9.59 -2.48
N TRP A 29 -0.66 -9.02 -2.36
CA TRP A 29 0.63 -9.69 -2.60
C TRP A 29 0.81 -10.35 -3.98
N GLU A 30 0.08 -9.88 -4.97
CA GLU A 30 0.19 -10.33 -6.37
C GLU A 30 0.19 -9.12 -7.33
N PRO A 31 1.09 -8.13 -7.14
CA PRO A 31 1.08 -6.90 -7.94
C PRO A 31 1.29 -7.15 -9.43
N TRP A 32 1.97 -8.23 -9.82
CA TRP A 32 2.17 -8.61 -11.22
C TRP A 32 0.85 -8.89 -11.97
N ASN A 33 -0.24 -9.22 -11.26
CA ASN A 33 -1.56 -9.42 -11.87
C ASN A 33 -2.12 -8.14 -12.51
N GLY A 34 -1.62 -6.97 -12.12
CA GLY A 34 -2.01 -5.69 -12.69
C GLY A 34 -1.27 -5.30 -13.97
N VAL A 35 -0.10 -5.90 -14.25
CA VAL A 35 0.77 -5.49 -15.36
C VAL A 35 0.05 -5.58 -16.70
N ARG A 36 -0.62 -6.69 -17.00
CA ARG A 36 -1.38 -6.86 -18.24
C ARG A 36 -2.47 -5.80 -18.44
N ALA A 37 -3.14 -5.40 -17.35
CA ALA A 37 -4.16 -4.35 -17.41
C ALA A 37 -3.55 -2.98 -17.72
N VAL A 38 -2.42 -2.65 -17.11
CA VAL A 38 -1.67 -1.42 -17.38
C VAL A 38 -1.18 -1.39 -18.82
N GLU A 39 -0.57 -2.47 -19.30
CA GLU A 39 -0.04 -2.58 -20.66
C GLU A 39 -1.12 -2.50 -21.74
N SER A 40 -2.37 -2.91 -21.42
CA SER A 40 -3.49 -2.81 -22.34
C SER A 40 -3.89 -1.38 -22.70
N GLY A 41 -3.49 -0.37 -21.91
CA GLY A 41 -3.87 1.03 -22.08
C GLY A 41 -5.33 1.34 -21.72
N LEU A 42 -6.04 0.40 -21.08
CA LEU A 42 -7.46 0.56 -20.73
C LEU A 42 -7.69 1.21 -19.37
N VAL A 43 -6.65 1.22 -18.50
CA VAL A 43 -6.76 1.73 -17.14
C VAL A 43 -5.93 3.00 -16.95
N ASP A 44 -6.47 3.93 -16.20
CA ASP A 44 -5.85 5.22 -15.88
C ASP A 44 -5.19 5.20 -14.49
N SER A 45 -5.59 4.26 -13.63
CA SER A 45 -4.97 4.11 -12.31
C SER A 45 -4.99 2.68 -11.80
N VAL A 46 -4.05 2.38 -10.91
CA VAL A 46 -4.03 1.12 -10.13
C VAL A 46 -4.02 1.43 -8.64
N GLN A 47 -4.78 0.68 -7.86
CA GLN A 47 -4.72 0.68 -6.41
C GLN A 47 -4.03 -0.59 -5.93
N VAL A 48 -2.89 -0.45 -5.26
CA VAL A 48 -2.02 -1.57 -4.88
C VAL A 48 -1.49 -1.40 -3.46
N ILE A 49 -1.25 -2.52 -2.76
CA ILE A 49 -0.56 -2.50 -1.48
C ILE A 49 0.89 -2.09 -1.73
N TYR A 50 1.34 -1.04 -1.03
CA TYR A 50 2.73 -0.62 -1.06
C TYR A 50 3.10 0.06 0.26
N ASN A 51 4.12 -0.45 0.92
CA ASN A 51 4.64 0.04 2.20
C ASN A 51 6.06 -0.50 2.44
N ILE A 52 6.66 -0.26 3.62
CA ILE A 52 8.02 -0.71 3.95
C ILE A 52 8.21 -2.23 3.78
N PHE A 53 7.17 -3.02 4.03
CA PHE A 53 7.24 -4.48 3.90
C PHE A 53 6.85 -4.96 2.51
N ASP A 54 5.80 -4.40 1.93
CA ASP A 54 5.28 -4.81 0.62
C ASP A 54 5.89 -3.91 -0.48
N GLN A 55 7.08 -4.27 -0.94
CA GLN A 55 7.83 -3.55 -1.98
C GLN A 55 7.73 -4.21 -3.37
N ASP A 56 7.06 -5.35 -3.48
CA ASP A 56 6.91 -6.13 -4.71
C ASP A 56 6.36 -5.34 -5.92
N PRO A 57 5.48 -4.31 -5.75
CA PRO A 57 5.03 -3.51 -6.89
C PRO A 57 6.16 -2.86 -7.68
N GLU A 58 7.30 -2.60 -7.04
CA GLU A 58 8.45 -1.98 -7.71
C GLU A 58 9.13 -2.90 -8.73
N ASP A 59 8.93 -4.22 -8.63
CA ASP A 59 9.63 -5.18 -9.47
C ASP A 59 9.11 -5.13 -10.93
N GLN A 60 7.80 -5.00 -11.12
CA GLN A 60 7.17 -5.05 -12.44
C GLN A 60 6.05 -4.01 -12.62
N LEU A 61 5.16 -3.86 -11.64
CA LEU A 61 3.96 -3.04 -11.78
C LEU A 61 4.30 -1.54 -11.91
N PHE A 62 5.16 -1.02 -11.04
CA PHE A 62 5.55 0.39 -11.09
C PHE A 62 6.29 0.78 -12.35
N PRO A 63 7.26 0.00 -12.85
CA PRO A 63 7.84 0.24 -14.17
C PRO A 63 6.81 0.29 -15.30
N ALA A 64 5.84 -0.63 -15.30
CA ALA A 64 4.76 -0.63 -16.29
C ALA A 64 3.86 0.62 -16.17
N CYS A 65 3.50 1.01 -14.93
CA CYS A 65 2.70 2.22 -14.68
C CYS A 65 3.43 3.48 -15.16
N ALA A 66 4.72 3.61 -14.83
CA ALA A 66 5.52 4.75 -15.26
C ALA A 66 5.65 4.84 -16.80
N ALA A 67 5.82 3.69 -17.48
CA ALA A 67 5.92 3.63 -18.93
C ALA A 67 4.60 3.98 -19.66
N LYS A 68 3.47 3.83 -18.98
CA LYS A 68 2.12 4.05 -19.54
C LYS A 68 1.41 5.29 -18.97
N ASP A 69 2.07 6.06 -18.12
CA ASP A 69 1.46 7.20 -17.40
C ASP A 69 0.21 6.82 -16.61
N VAL A 70 0.23 5.63 -15.97
CA VAL A 70 -0.86 5.12 -15.15
C VAL A 70 -0.62 5.50 -13.69
N ALA A 71 -1.58 6.19 -13.08
CA ALA A 71 -1.48 6.65 -11.70
C ALA A 71 -1.46 5.49 -10.71
N VAL A 72 -0.63 5.61 -9.66
CA VAL A 72 -0.55 4.61 -8.58
C VAL A 72 -1.13 5.16 -7.28
N ILE A 73 -2.13 4.46 -6.75
CA ILE A 73 -2.75 4.71 -5.44
C ILE A 73 -2.21 3.66 -4.46
N ALA A 74 -1.32 4.08 -3.56
CA ALA A 74 -0.78 3.19 -2.53
C ALA A 74 -1.80 3.01 -1.41
N ARG A 75 -2.29 1.77 -1.23
CA ARG A 75 -3.16 1.38 -0.11
C ARG A 75 -2.40 0.58 0.94
N VAL A 76 -3.01 0.41 2.12
CA VAL A 76 -2.43 -0.33 3.26
C VAL A 76 -1.04 0.22 3.67
N PRO A 77 -0.87 1.55 3.76
CA PRO A 77 0.43 2.13 4.04
C PRO A 77 0.98 1.75 5.42
N PHE A 78 0.11 1.29 6.33
CA PHE A 78 0.49 0.88 7.69
C PHE A 78 0.50 -0.65 7.87
N ASP A 79 0.50 -1.45 6.81
CA ASP A 79 0.49 -2.92 6.87
C ASP A 79 -0.56 -3.45 7.87
N GLU A 80 -1.84 -3.12 7.62
CA GLU A 80 -3.01 -3.47 8.45
C GLU A 80 -2.89 -2.99 9.93
N GLY A 81 -1.99 -2.07 10.20
CA GLY A 81 -1.71 -1.51 11.52
C GLY A 81 -0.35 -1.88 12.12
N THR A 82 0.39 -2.80 11.53
CA THR A 82 1.73 -3.21 11.96
C THR A 82 2.69 -2.02 12.03
N LEU A 83 2.72 -1.20 10.99
CA LEU A 83 3.58 -0.01 10.88
C LEU A 83 3.07 1.21 11.67
N THR A 84 2.04 1.02 12.51
CA THR A 84 1.70 2.01 13.54
C THR A 84 2.57 1.86 14.79
N GLY A 85 3.21 0.71 14.97
CA GLY A 85 3.98 0.36 16.16
C GLY A 85 3.11 0.10 17.40
N ALA A 86 1.77 -0.02 17.23
CA ALA A 86 0.83 -0.24 18.32
C ALA A 86 0.50 -1.72 18.56
N LEU A 87 0.86 -2.62 17.63
CA LEU A 87 0.63 -4.05 17.81
C LEU A 87 1.62 -4.65 18.81
N THR A 88 1.09 -5.54 19.66
CA THR A 88 1.85 -6.38 20.59
C THR A 88 1.40 -7.83 20.45
N LEU A 89 2.13 -8.77 21.04
CA LEU A 89 1.76 -10.19 21.05
C LEU A 89 0.44 -10.45 21.80
N GLU A 90 0.03 -9.53 22.68
CA GLU A 90 -1.20 -9.56 23.48
C GLU A 90 -2.35 -8.84 22.78
N SER A 91 -2.15 -8.29 21.57
CA SER A 91 -3.19 -7.57 20.82
C SER A 91 -4.40 -8.47 20.59
N LYS A 92 -5.60 -7.95 20.92
CA LYS A 92 -6.88 -8.63 20.78
C LYS A 92 -7.91 -7.68 20.20
N TRP A 93 -8.87 -8.23 19.48
CA TRP A 93 -9.94 -7.47 18.85
C TRP A 93 -11.30 -8.04 19.26
N PRO A 94 -12.37 -7.24 19.24
CA PRO A 94 -13.73 -7.70 19.50
C PRO A 94 -14.13 -8.89 18.62
N ALA A 95 -15.05 -9.71 19.11
CA ALA A 95 -15.61 -10.80 18.30
C ALA A 95 -16.21 -10.25 16.98
N GLY A 96 -15.95 -10.93 15.86
CA GLY A 96 -16.39 -10.48 14.53
C GLY A 96 -15.48 -9.45 13.85
N ASP A 97 -14.45 -8.96 14.52
CA ASP A 97 -13.45 -8.09 13.86
C ASP A 97 -12.57 -8.93 12.93
N TRP A 98 -12.43 -8.49 11.68
CA TRP A 98 -11.65 -9.18 10.65
C TRP A 98 -10.17 -9.39 11.04
N ARG A 99 -9.64 -8.53 11.90
CA ARG A 99 -8.26 -8.65 12.38
C ARG A 99 -8.02 -9.93 13.18
N ASN A 100 -9.06 -10.53 13.77
CA ASN A 100 -8.92 -11.84 14.41
C ASN A 100 -8.60 -12.96 13.43
N SER A 101 -9.08 -12.87 12.19
CA SER A 101 -8.75 -13.83 11.13
C SER A 101 -7.43 -13.50 10.43
N TYR A 102 -7.08 -12.24 10.32
CA TYR A 102 -5.83 -11.81 9.69
C TYR A 102 -4.61 -11.99 10.60
N PHE A 103 -4.70 -11.52 11.85
CA PHE A 103 -3.62 -11.66 12.82
C PHE A 103 -3.72 -12.98 13.60
N VAL A 104 -3.75 -14.11 12.88
CA VAL A 104 -3.52 -15.40 13.50
C VAL A 104 -2.16 -15.39 14.21
N ALA A 105 -1.95 -16.28 15.20
CA ALA A 105 -0.78 -16.26 16.07
C ALA A 105 0.55 -16.16 15.32
N GLU A 106 0.69 -16.87 14.20
CA GLU A 106 1.88 -16.84 13.35
C GLU A 106 2.09 -15.46 12.72
N ASN A 107 1.03 -14.90 12.10
CA ASN A 107 1.11 -13.59 11.44
C ASN A 107 1.33 -12.47 12.45
N LEU A 108 0.63 -12.50 13.58
CA LEU A 108 0.80 -11.50 14.65
C LEU A 108 2.25 -11.48 15.16
N LYS A 109 2.82 -12.67 15.42
CA LYS A 109 4.21 -12.80 15.86
C LYS A 109 5.19 -12.23 14.84
N ALA A 110 5.02 -12.58 13.56
CA ALA A 110 5.87 -12.10 12.48
C ALA A 110 5.75 -10.57 12.30
N SER A 111 4.53 -10.03 12.34
CA SER A 111 4.26 -8.60 12.21
C SER A 111 4.88 -7.79 13.35
N VAL A 112 4.69 -8.23 14.60
CA VAL A 112 5.29 -7.56 15.77
C VAL A 112 6.82 -7.58 15.70
N ALA A 113 7.43 -8.72 15.40
CA ALA A 113 8.88 -8.83 15.29
C ALA A 113 9.46 -7.89 14.23
N ARG A 114 8.78 -7.75 13.09
CA ARG A 114 9.20 -6.84 12.01
C ARG A 114 9.03 -5.37 12.39
N ALA A 115 7.96 -5.01 13.07
CA ALA A 115 7.78 -3.65 13.58
C ALA A 115 8.87 -3.29 14.61
N GLU A 116 9.18 -4.22 15.53
CA GLU A 116 10.25 -4.03 16.52
C GLU A 116 11.64 -3.85 15.85
N ALA A 117 11.92 -4.57 14.76
CA ALA A 117 13.15 -4.41 14.01
C ALA A 117 13.31 -3.02 13.36
N LEU A 118 12.21 -2.30 13.12
CA LEU A 118 12.24 -0.93 12.60
C LEU A 118 12.49 0.13 13.68
N ARG A 119 12.18 -0.15 14.95
CA ARG A 119 12.27 0.86 16.03
C ARG A 119 13.63 1.55 16.13
N PRO A 120 14.77 0.83 16.05
CA PRO A 120 16.09 1.47 16.12
C PRO A 120 16.40 2.40 14.95
N LEU A 121 15.64 2.29 13.84
CA LEU A 121 15.84 3.09 12.64
C LEU A 121 15.01 4.39 12.67
N ILE A 122 14.05 4.52 13.59
CA ILE A 122 13.19 5.70 13.68
C ILE A 122 13.99 6.88 14.22
N PRO A 123 14.14 7.98 13.46
CA PRO A 123 14.83 9.17 13.94
C PRO A 123 14.14 9.78 15.16
N SER A 124 14.92 10.46 16.00
CA SER A 124 14.36 11.25 17.11
C SER A 124 13.33 12.26 16.60
N GLY A 125 12.17 12.31 17.25
CA GLY A 125 11.07 13.20 16.89
C GLY A 125 10.17 12.71 15.75
N MET A 126 10.49 11.58 15.09
CA MET A 126 9.66 10.96 14.07
C MET A 126 8.82 9.82 14.67
N SER A 127 7.61 9.64 14.22
CA SER A 127 6.80 8.46 14.55
C SER A 127 6.96 7.35 13.52
N MET A 128 6.68 6.09 13.89
CA MET A 128 6.69 4.97 12.93
C MET A 128 5.66 5.18 11.80
N PRO A 129 4.40 5.62 12.05
CA PRO A 129 3.47 5.94 10.97
C PRO A 129 3.98 7.03 10.03
N GLU A 130 4.62 8.07 10.55
CA GLU A 130 5.23 9.11 9.71
C GLU A 130 6.33 8.52 8.83
N MET A 131 7.25 7.73 9.40
CA MET A 131 8.29 7.06 8.64
C MET A 131 7.70 6.17 7.54
N ALA A 132 6.62 5.44 7.83
CA ALA A 132 5.95 4.57 6.86
C ALA A 132 5.32 5.36 5.69
N LEU A 133 4.65 6.47 5.95
CA LEU A 133 4.09 7.32 4.89
C LEU A 133 5.18 7.95 4.04
N ARG A 134 6.20 8.49 4.69
CA ARG A 134 7.32 9.15 4.00
C ARG A 134 8.19 8.18 3.21
N PHE A 135 8.27 6.89 3.62
CA PHE A 135 8.88 5.84 2.82
C PHE A 135 8.18 5.70 1.46
N ILE A 136 6.85 5.70 1.45
CA ILE A 136 6.06 5.57 0.21
C ILE A 136 6.30 6.78 -0.71
N LEU A 137 6.43 7.99 -0.16
CA LEU A 137 6.70 9.22 -0.91
C LEU A 137 8.08 9.25 -1.58
N ASN A 138 9.00 8.35 -1.22
CA ASN A 138 10.28 8.22 -1.91
C ASN A 138 10.14 7.60 -3.32
N ASN A 139 9.03 6.92 -3.60
CA ASN A 139 8.83 6.34 -4.94
C ASN A 139 8.05 7.31 -5.84
N PRO A 140 8.68 7.85 -6.90
CA PRO A 140 8.07 8.87 -7.75
C PRO A 140 6.90 8.35 -8.58
N THR A 141 6.72 7.04 -8.71
CA THR A 141 5.59 6.43 -9.42
C THR A 141 4.29 6.51 -8.60
N VAL A 142 4.38 6.66 -7.27
CA VAL A 142 3.19 6.77 -6.42
C VAL A 142 2.56 8.15 -6.55
N SER A 143 1.33 8.18 -7.03
CA SER A 143 0.55 9.42 -7.22
C SER A 143 -0.12 9.89 -5.93
N THR A 144 -0.60 8.95 -5.10
CA THR A 144 -1.25 9.25 -3.82
C THR A 144 -1.24 8.07 -2.86
N ILE A 145 -1.42 8.37 -1.58
CA ILE A 145 -1.52 7.37 -0.50
C ILE A 145 -2.88 7.50 0.17
N ILE A 146 -3.54 6.38 0.49
CA ILE A 146 -4.83 6.35 1.17
C ILE A 146 -4.73 5.76 2.59
N PRO A 147 -4.19 6.52 3.57
CA PRO A 147 -4.07 6.08 4.96
C PRO A 147 -5.40 6.15 5.70
N GLY A 148 -5.55 5.37 6.78
CA GLY A 148 -6.70 5.47 7.67
C GLY A 148 -6.73 6.80 8.44
N MET A 149 -7.89 7.51 8.41
CA MET A 149 -8.04 8.88 8.96
C MET A 149 -9.34 9.06 9.78
N ARG A 150 -9.74 8.08 10.58
CA ARG A 150 -11.00 8.14 11.33
C ARG A 150 -11.02 9.09 12.55
N ARG A 151 -9.90 9.70 12.91
CA ARG A 151 -9.77 10.66 14.01
C ARG A 151 -9.05 11.90 13.51
N VAL A 152 -9.42 13.10 13.99
CA VAL A 152 -8.80 14.37 13.61
C VAL A 152 -7.28 14.31 13.73
N LYS A 153 -6.75 13.84 14.85
CA LYS A 153 -5.30 13.69 15.04
C LYS A 153 -4.60 12.83 13.98
N HIS A 154 -5.31 11.84 13.37
CA HIS A 154 -4.73 11.02 12.29
C HIS A 154 -4.70 11.80 10.98
N VAL A 155 -5.71 12.64 10.71
CA VAL A 155 -5.71 13.53 9.55
C VAL A 155 -4.53 14.50 9.64
N GLU A 156 -4.41 15.18 10.78
CA GLU A 156 -3.33 16.15 11.04
C GLU A 156 -1.94 15.51 10.90
N ALA A 157 -1.73 14.32 11.51
CA ALA A 157 -0.47 13.61 11.43
C ALA A 157 -0.14 13.13 10.00
N ASN A 158 -1.14 12.63 9.26
CA ASN A 158 -0.92 12.18 7.88
C ASN A 158 -0.62 13.34 6.95
N VAL A 159 -1.31 14.49 7.11
CA VAL A 159 -1.02 15.71 6.35
C VAL A 159 0.37 16.26 6.70
N ALA A 160 0.74 16.26 7.97
CA ALA A 160 2.08 16.69 8.40
C ALA A 160 3.17 15.80 7.79
N ALA A 161 2.99 14.48 7.78
CA ALA A 161 3.91 13.54 7.14
C ALA A 161 4.06 13.80 5.63
N CYS A 162 2.94 14.08 4.94
CA CYS A 162 2.96 14.43 3.52
C CYS A 162 3.72 15.73 3.26
N ASN A 163 3.48 16.76 4.06
CA ASN A 163 4.14 18.06 3.94
C ASN A 163 5.65 17.99 4.26
N ALA A 164 6.07 17.05 5.11
CA ALA A 164 7.48 16.80 5.40
C ALA A 164 8.23 16.13 4.22
N GLY A 165 7.50 15.61 3.23
CA GLY A 165 8.05 15.01 2.03
C GLY A 165 8.72 13.64 2.25
N PRO A 166 9.47 13.14 1.26
CA PRO A 166 10.12 11.84 1.31
C PRO A 166 11.16 11.76 2.45
N LEU A 167 11.56 10.54 2.79
CA LEU A 167 12.64 10.28 3.75
C LEU A 167 14.00 10.69 3.17
N PRO A 168 14.98 11.08 4.02
CA PRO A 168 16.37 11.17 3.60
C PRO A 168 16.85 9.85 2.98
N GLY A 169 17.65 9.93 1.90
CA GLY A 169 18.08 8.76 1.13
C GLY A 169 18.79 7.70 1.96
N GLU A 170 19.59 8.08 2.96
CA GLU A 170 20.25 7.14 3.87
C GLU A 170 19.24 6.32 4.69
N LEU A 171 18.21 6.97 5.25
CA LEU A 171 17.16 6.26 6.00
C LEU A 171 16.33 5.39 5.08
N PHE A 172 15.96 5.89 3.91
CA PHE A 172 15.24 5.10 2.90
C PHE A 172 16.03 3.83 2.54
N ALA A 173 17.32 3.95 2.27
CA ALA A 173 18.19 2.80 1.96
C ALA A 173 18.23 1.78 3.11
N LYS A 174 18.26 2.21 4.37
CA LYS A 174 18.23 1.32 5.54
C LYS A 174 16.89 0.58 5.70
N LEU A 175 15.79 1.13 5.16
CA LEU A 175 14.47 0.50 5.22
C LEU A 175 14.25 -0.52 4.11
N ARG A 176 14.94 -0.41 2.98
CA ARG A 176 14.79 -1.32 1.83
C ARG A 176 14.97 -2.81 2.18
N PRO A 177 15.94 -3.23 3.00
CA PRO A 177 16.13 -4.64 3.37
C PRO A 177 15.01 -5.22 4.24
N HIS A 178 14.07 -4.40 4.74
CA HIS A 178 12.91 -4.88 5.50
C HIS A 178 11.77 -5.38 4.63
N ARG A 179 11.93 -5.42 3.30
CA ARG A 179 10.99 -6.07 2.38
C ARG A 179 10.60 -7.46 2.89
N TRP A 180 9.32 -7.76 2.80
CA TRP A 180 8.74 -9.03 3.21
C TRP A 180 7.94 -9.63 2.07
N ASP A 181 8.57 -10.54 1.31
CA ASP A 181 7.93 -11.25 0.21
C ASP A 181 6.91 -12.25 0.78
N ARG A 182 5.65 -11.84 0.77
CA ARG A 182 4.52 -12.63 1.23
C ARG A 182 3.81 -13.28 0.06
N LYS A 183 3.14 -14.40 0.34
CA LYS A 183 2.25 -15.06 -0.62
C LYS A 183 0.85 -15.10 -0.04
N PRO A 184 -0.20 -15.03 -0.89
CA PRO A 184 -1.57 -15.19 -0.43
C PRO A 184 -1.76 -16.49 0.37
N THR A 185 -2.42 -16.37 1.52
CA THR A 185 -2.74 -17.47 2.43
C THR A 185 -4.24 -17.49 2.68
N ARG A 186 -4.73 -18.53 3.36
CA ARG A 186 -6.16 -18.63 3.72
C ARG A 186 -6.62 -17.48 4.65
N TRP A 187 -5.72 -16.93 5.46
CA TRP A 187 -6.04 -15.84 6.38
C TRP A 187 -5.83 -14.44 5.77
N SER A 188 -5.23 -14.37 4.59
CA SER A 188 -4.96 -13.09 3.89
C SER A 188 -5.99 -12.76 2.80
N GLN A 189 -6.91 -13.67 2.52
CA GLN A 189 -7.93 -13.50 1.49
C GLN A 189 -9.21 -12.88 2.05
#